data_5cf2e4593cd8bfe02a34f59b4f68d2cd
#
_entry.id   5cf2e4593cd8bfe02a34f59b4f68d2cd
#
_cell.length_a   1.000
_cell.length_b   1.000
_cell.length_c   1.000
_cell.angle_alpha   90.00
_cell.angle_beta   90.00
_cell.angle_gamma   90.00
#
_symmetry.space_group_name_H-M   'P 1'
#
loop_
_entity.id
_entity.type
_entity.pdbx_description
1 polymer ?
#
loop_
_entity_poly.entity_id
_entity_poly.type
_entity_poly.pdbx_seq_one_letter_code
_entity_poly.pdbx_strand_id
1 'polypeptide(L)'
;LRDALSPELRRLILRGPQPVLYVTHDQQEAMALADRIAVMRDGRIEQIGTPQDLYARPSSTYVAQFIGRPPMNLLDADNGTLVGIRPEHLQLADDGLPCRVLDREWNGASQLLLLDSDRGHLRMICDGRTELSDHISVSWTDDREHRFSKTSGQRC
;
A
#
# COMPACT_ATOMS: atom_id res chain seq x y z
N LEU A 1 21.32 6.23 8.90
CA LEU A 1 21.22 7.62 9.40
C LEU A 1 19.78 8.16 9.36
N ARG A 2 18.98 7.83 8.32
CA ARG A 2 17.57 8.25 8.20
C ARG A 2 16.67 7.66 9.28
N ASP A 3 16.83 6.37 9.60
CA ASP A 3 16.01 5.67 10.61
C ASP A 3 16.20 6.21 12.05
N ALA A 4 17.32 6.88 12.32
CA ALA A 4 17.61 7.46 13.62
C ALA A 4 17.06 8.91 13.80
N LEU A 5 16.84 9.62 12.70
CA LEU A 5 16.37 11.01 12.74
C LEU A 5 14.88 11.13 13.12
N SER A 6 14.06 10.17 12.71
CA SER A 6 12.61 10.20 12.94
C SER A 6 12.20 10.20 14.42
N PRO A 7 12.79 9.38 15.32
CA PRO A 7 12.45 9.41 16.75
C PRO A 7 12.91 10.70 17.46
N GLU A 8 14.06 11.24 17.09
CA GLU A 8 14.57 12.49 17.68
C GLU A 8 13.76 13.69 17.21
N LEU A 9 13.45 13.76 15.92
CA LEU A 9 12.60 14.80 15.36
C LEU A 9 11.21 14.74 15.96
N ARG A 10 10.62 13.55 16.13
CA ARG A 10 9.34 13.38 16.82
C ARG A 10 9.38 13.88 18.27
N ARG A 11 10.44 13.59 19.00
CA ARG A 11 10.61 14.10 20.38
C ARG A 11 10.70 15.62 20.43
N LEU A 12 11.36 16.26 19.47
CA LEU A 12 11.45 17.71 19.37
C LEU A 12 10.09 18.34 19.06
N ILE A 13 9.36 17.77 18.11
CA ILE A 13 8.01 18.21 17.73
C ILE A 13 7.06 18.10 18.93
N LEU A 14 7.08 17.00 19.68
CA LEU A 14 6.20 16.76 20.83
C LEU A 14 6.54 17.56 22.08
N ARG A 15 7.71 18.19 22.15
CA ARG A 15 8.12 19.02 23.31
C ARG A 15 7.47 20.40 23.36
N GLY A 16 6.92 20.88 22.26
CA GLY A 16 6.33 22.21 22.18
C GLY A 16 4.80 22.18 22.11
N PRO A 17 4.10 23.21 22.63
CA PRO A 17 2.65 23.32 22.53
C PRO A 17 2.18 23.80 21.14
N GLN A 18 3.09 24.03 20.21
CA GLN A 18 2.79 24.62 18.91
C GLN A 18 2.57 23.55 17.83
N PRO A 19 1.60 23.73 16.93
CA PRO A 19 1.44 22.86 15.78
C PRO A 19 2.64 23.00 14.85
N VAL A 20 3.09 21.88 14.30
CA VAL A 20 4.21 21.82 13.34
C VAL A 20 3.68 21.35 11.99
N LEU A 21 3.97 22.10 10.95
CA LEU A 21 3.76 21.68 9.57
C LEU A 21 5.08 21.14 9.02
N TYR A 22 5.09 19.86 8.69
CA TYR A 22 6.24 19.19 8.08
C TYR A 22 5.93 18.80 6.63
N VAL A 23 6.76 19.22 5.69
CA VAL A 23 6.61 18.91 4.26
C VAL A 23 7.70 17.95 3.85
N THR A 24 7.31 16.80 3.33
CA THR A 24 8.22 15.76 2.85
C THR A 24 7.65 15.06 1.63
N HIS A 25 8.51 14.47 0.82
CA HIS A 25 8.12 13.51 -0.23
C HIS A 25 8.33 12.05 0.23
N ASP A 26 8.86 11.84 1.43
CA ASP A 26 9.06 10.51 1.99
C ASP A 26 7.84 10.08 2.80
N GLN A 27 7.15 9.05 2.29
CA GLN A 27 5.97 8.48 2.94
C GLN A 27 6.28 7.88 4.32
N GLN A 28 7.45 7.27 4.48
CA GLN A 28 7.82 6.62 5.75
C GLN A 28 8.01 7.65 6.84
N GLU A 29 8.63 8.79 6.51
CA GLU A 29 8.74 9.92 7.43
C GLU A 29 7.36 10.45 7.81
N ALA A 30 6.50 10.70 6.82
CA ALA A 30 5.16 11.20 7.07
C ALA A 30 4.36 10.24 7.96
N MET A 31 4.37 8.95 7.65
CA MET A 31 3.65 7.90 8.39
C MET A 31 4.16 7.72 9.82
N ALA A 32 5.47 7.93 10.05
CA ALA A 32 6.10 7.76 11.37
C ALA A 32 5.93 8.99 12.29
N LEU A 33 5.88 10.20 11.71
CA LEU A 33 5.96 11.45 12.46
C LEU A 33 4.62 12.13 12.69
N ALA A 34 3.73 12.07 11.71
CA ALA A 34 2.56 12.91 11.67
C ALA A 34 1.37 12.33 12.46
N ASP A 35 0.64 13.21 13.16
CA ASP A 35 -0.68 12.88 13.69
C ASP A 35 -1.74 12.90 12.57
N ARG A 36 -1.55 13.78 11.59
CA ARG A 36 -2.37 13.87 10.38
C ARG A 36 -1.50 14.14 9.16
N ILE A 37 -1.87 13.54 8.05
CA ILE A 37 -1.19 13.70 6.76
C ILE A 37 -2.18 14.29 5.76
N ALA A 38 -1.74 15.30 5.01
CA ALA A 38 -2.41 15.78 3.82
C ALA A 38 -1.67 15.23 2.59
N VAL A 39 -2.32 14.34 1.85
CA VAL A 39 -1.80 13.87 0.56
C VAL A 39 -2.19 14.89 -0.50
N MET A 40 -1.20 15.38 -1.24
CA MET A 40 -1.39 16.39 -2.27
C MET A 40 -1.04 15.85 -3.66
N ARG A 41 -1.80 16.31 -4.66
CA ARG A 41 -1.54 16.05 -6.07
C ARG A 41 -1.90 17.31 -6.88
N ASP A 42 -1.01 17.71 -7.77
CA ASP A 42 -1.23 18.84 -8.70
C ASP A 42 -1.74 20.12 -7.99
N GLY A 43 -1.16 20.42 -6.80
CA GLY A 43 -1.52 21.60 -6.00
C GLY A 43 -2.85 21.48 -5.24
N ARG A 44 -3.51 20.31 -5.27
CA ARG A 44 -4.79 20.06 -4.58
C ARG A 44 -4.62 19.00 -3.51
N ILE A 45 -5.42 19.09 -2.47
CA ILE A 45 -5.48 18.07 -1.42
C ILE A 45 -6.40 16.95 -1.91
N GLU A 46 -5.85 15.73 -2.00
CA GLU A 46 -6.58 14.52 -2.36
C GLU A 46 -7.28 13.90 -1.14
N GLN A 47 -6.57 13.85 0.00
CA GLN A 47 -7.12 13.34 1.26
C GLN A 47 -6.34 13.88 2.45
N ILE A 48 -7.04 14.11 3.56
CA ILE A 48 -6.44 14.39 4.87
C ILE A 48 -6.97 13.37 5.87
N GLY A 49 -6.08 12.76 6.65
CA GLY A 49 -6.45 11.81 7.68
C GLY A 49 -5.28 11.43 8.57
N THR A 50 -5.52 10.55 9.53
CA THR A 50 -4.44 9.89 10.26
C THR A 50 -3.68 8.96 9.32
N PRO A 51 -2.41 8.59 9.62
CA PRO A 51 -1.69 7.59 8.86
C PRO A 51 -2.51 6.30 8.64
N GLN A 52 -3.18 5.83 9.69
CA GLN A 52 -4.02 4.63 9.65
C GLN A 52 -5.24 4.81 8.72
N ASP A 53 -5.90 5.97 8.76
CA ASP A 53 -7.05 6.24 7.88
C ASP A 53 -6.66 6.24 6.41
N LEU A 54 -5.55 6.91 6.07
CA LEU A 54 -5.05 6.97 4.69
C LEU A 54 -4.67 5.59 4.16
N TYR A 55 -4.11 4.74 5.02
CA TYR A 55 -3.73 3.37 4.66
C TYR A 55 -4.94 2.46 4.52
N ALA A 56 -5.85 2.49 5.51
CA ALA A 56 -7.00 1.60 5.58
C ALA A 56 -8.18 2.05 4.72
N ARG A 57 -8.32 3.35 4.46
CA ARG A 57 -9.47 3.93 3.75
C ARG A 57 -9.03 5.01 2.75
N PRO A 58 -8.19 4.65 1.76
CA PRO A 58 -7.80 5.62 0.73
C PRO A 58 -9.02 6.07 -0.06
N SER A 59 -9.11 7.39 -0.31
CA SER A 59 -10.24 7.99 -1.05
C SER A 59 -10.16 7.77 -2.55
N SER A 60 -8.97 7.49 -3.07
CA SER A 60 -8.73 7.30 -4.50
C SER A 60 -7.61 6.30 -4.76
N THR A 61 -7.53 5.83 -6.01
CA THR A 61 -6.42 5.00 -6.49
C THR A 61 -5.08 5.70 -6.32
N TYR A 62 -5.05 7.02 -6.46
CA TYR A 62 -3.83 7.79 -6.24
C TYR A 62 -3.34 7.67 -4.79
N VAL A 63 -4.22 7.90 -3.81
CA VAL A 63 -3.87 7.76 -2.39
C VAL A 63 -3.50 6.31 -2.06
N ALA A 64 -4.25 5.34 -2.60
CA ALA A 64 -4.01 3.91 -2.39
C ALA A 64 -2.63 3.46 -2.86
N GLN A 65 -2.17 3.99 -4.00
CA GLN A 65 -0.85 3.70 -4.55
C GLN A 65 0.26 4.56 -3.95
N PHE A 66 -0.07 5.79 -3.53
CA PHE A 66 0.90 6.69 -2.92
C PHE A 66 1.23 6.27 -1.48
N ILE A 67 0.25 5.82 -0.71
CA ILE A 67 0.41 5.41 0.69
C ILE A 67 0.63 3.90 0.79
N GLY A 68 1.79 3.51 1.31
CA GLY A 68 2.22 2.12 1.51
C GLY A 68 3.32 1.68 0.56
N ARG A 69 4.23 0.85 1.09
CA ARG A 69 5.33 0.23 0.33
C ARG A 69 5.39 -1.26 0.63
N PRO A 70 5.16 -2.09 -0.37
CA PRO A 70 4.81 -1.79 -1.76
C PRO A 70 3.44 -1.11 -1.91
N PRO A 71 3.16 -0.44 -3.05
CA PRO A 71 1.86 0.16 -3.31
C PRO A 71 0.73 -0.88 -3.40
N MET A 72 -0.52 -0.46 -3.20
CA MET A 72 -1.70 -1.29 -3.36
C MET A 72 -1.78 -1.85 -4.78
N ASN A 73 -2.06 -3.14 -4.92
CA ASN A 73 -2.41 -3.74 -6.19
C ASN A 73 -3.76 -3.19 -6.66
N LEU A 74 -3.86 -2.86 -7.93
CA LEU A 74 -5.12 -2.44 -8.55
C LEU A 74 -5.40 -3.40 -9.70
N LEU A 75 -6.46 -4.18 -9.56
CA LEU A 75 -6.88 -5.20 -10.51
C LEU A 75 -8.14 -4.75 -11.24
N ASP A 76 -8.19 -5.00 -12.52
CA ASP A 76 -9.42 -4.82 -13.28
C ASP A 76 -10.51 -5.77 -12.74
N ALA A 77 -11.67 -5.19 -12.46
CA ALA A 77 -12.88 -5.91 -12.14
C ALA A 77 -13.97 -5.58 -13.17
N ASP A 78 -15.04 -6.36 -13.14
CA ASP A 78 -16.18 -6.15 -14.01
C ASP A 78 -16.86 -4.78 -13.74
N ASN A 79 -17.62 -4.31 -14.71
CA ASN A 79 -18.45 -3.09 -14.58
C ASN A 79 -17.70 -1.77 -14.36
N GLY A 80 -16.47 -1.64 -14.88
CA GLY A 80 -15.73 -0.39 -14.84
C GLY A 80 -15.20 -0.02 -13.44
N THR A 81 -15.01 -1.01 -12.59
CA THR A 81 -14.40 -0.87 -11.28
C THR A 81 -12.97 -1.44 -11.25
N LEU A 82 -12.19 -0.98 -10.28
CA LEU A 82 -10.91 -1.55 -9.88
C LEU A 82 -11.05 -2.12 -8.47
N VAL A 83 -10.49 -3.29 -8.25
CA VAL A 83 -10.31 -3.88 -6.92
C VAL A 83 -8.88 -3.62 -6.46
N GLY A 84 -8.77 -2.95 -5.33
CA GLY A 84 -7.50 -2.67 -4.67
C GLY A 84 -7.23 -3.66 -3.54
N ILE A 85 -6.06 -4.31 -3.57
CA ILE A 85 -5.63 -5.25 -2.52
C ILE A 85 -4.22 -4.88 -2.06
N ARG A 86 -4.00 -4.78 -0.76
CA ARG A 86 -2.67 -4.59 -0.21
C ARG A 86 -1.82 -5.85 -0.41
N PRO A 87 -0.53 -5.71 -0.74
CA PRO A 87 0.38 -6.86 -0.97
C PRO A 87 0.42 -7.88 0.17
N GLU A 88 0.32 -7.42 1.40
CA GLU A 88 0.31 -8.24 2.62
C GLU A 88 -1.02 -8.95 2.89
N HIS A 89 -2.09 -8.61 2.17
CA HIS A 89 -3.39 -9.27 2.28
C HIS A 89 -3.57 -10.40 1.27
N LEU A 90 -2.66 -10.54 0.31
CA LEU A 90 -2.64 -11.69 -0.58
C LEU A 90 -2.12 -12.93 0.16
N GLN A 91 -2.74 -14.05 -0.10
CA GLN A 91 -2.38 -15.35 0.48
C GLN A 91 -2.22 -16.39 -0.61
N LEU A 92 -1.31 -17.34 -0.42
CA LEU A 92 -1.23 -18.52 -1.26
C LEU A 92 -2.48 -19.36 -1.08
N ALA A 93 -3.01 -19.89 -2.16
CA ALA A 93 -4.21 -20.72 -2.18
C ALA A 93 -4.07 -21.82 -3.21
N ASP A 94 -4.76 -22.94 -2.96
CA ASP A 94 -4.85 -24.04 -3.95
C ASP A 94 -5.84 -23.68 -5.07
N ASP A 95 -6.87 -22.89 -4.71
CA ASP A 95 -7.89 -22.38 -5.62
C ASP A 95 -7.97 -20.85 -5.48
N GLY A 96 -7.66 -20.12 -6.53
CA GLY A 96 -7.57 -18.67 -6.51
C GLY A 96 -7.16 -18.10 -7.88
N LEU A 97 -6.68 -16.87 -7.90
CA LEU A 97 -6.17 -16.22 -9.11
C LEU A 97 -4.82 -16.87 -9.50
N PRO A 98 -4.74 -17.57 -10.65
CA PRO A 98 -3.50 -18.16 -11.12
C PRO A 98 -2.48 -17.06 -11.46
N CYS A 99 -1.26 -17.24 -11.00
CA CYS A 99 -0.17 -16.27 -11.20
C CYS A 99 1.12 -16.98 -11.59
N ARG A 100 1.91 -16.32 -12.42
CA ARG A 100 3.31 -16.66 -12.67
C ARG A 100 4.21 -15.75 -11.87
N VAL A 101 5.18 -16.30 -11.15
CA VAL A 101 6.19 -15.53 -10.44
C VAL A 101 7.19 -14.96 -11.44
N LEU A 102 7.27 -13.63 -11.53
CA LEU A 102 8.20 -12.92 -12.40
C LEU A 102 9.51 -12.61 -11.70
N ASP A 103 9.43 -12.22 -10.42
CA ASP A 103 10.59 -11.81 -9.63
C ASP A 103 10.38 -12.09 -8.15
N ARG A 104 11.48 -12.24 -7.41
CA ARG A 104 11.51 -12.52 -5.96
C ARG A 104 12.58 -11.68 -5.30
N GLU A 105 12.19 -10.82 -4.41
CA GLU A 105 13.09 -10.02 -3.58
C GLU A 105 13.02 -10.51 -2.14
N TRP A 106 14.10 -11.13 -1.67
CA TRP A 106 14.19 -11.63 -0.30
C TRP A 106 14.64 -10.53 0.66
N ASN A 107 13.85 -10.28 1.71
CA ASN A 107 14.08 -9.23 2.70
C ASN A 107 14.25 -9.80 4.12
N GLY A 108 14.86 -10.97 4.25
CA GLY A 108 15.09 -11.63 5.54
C GLY A 108 13.84 -12.35 6.03
N ALA A 109 13.05 -11.71 6.90
CA ALA A 109 11.83 -12.32 7.46
C ALA A 109 10.69 -12.46 6.45
N SER A 110 10.74 -11.71 5.35
CA SER A 110 9.72 -11.72 4.28
C SER A 110 10.35 -11.78 2.91
N GLN A 111 9.56 -12.11 1.92
CA GLN A 111 9.90 -11.94 0.52
C GLN A 111 8.78 -11.18 -0.20
N LEU A 112 9.19 -10.31 -1.12
CA LEU A 112 8.31 -9.60 -2.02
C LEU A 112 8.33 -10.32 -3.36
N LEU A 113 7.16 -10.70 -3.85
CA LEU A 113 6.95 -11.34 -5.13
C LEU A 113 6.36 -10.35 -6.12
N LEU A 114 6.87 -10.34 -7.34
CA LEU A 114 6.21 -9.76 -8.49
C LEU A 114 5.53 -10.88 -9.26
N LEU A 115 4.24 -10.79 -9.41
CA LEU A 115 3.39 -11.80 -10.02
C LEU A 115 2.72 -11.26 -11.29
N ASP A 116 2.53 -12.13 -12.26
CA ASP A 116 1.79 -11.87 -13.49
C ASP A 116 0.53 -12.75 -13.52
N SER A 117 -0.62 -12.14 -13.80
CA SER A 117 -1.91 -12.81 -13.91
C SER A 117 -2.71 -12.26 -15.10
N ASP A 118 -3.82 -12.91 -15.44
CA ASP A 118 -4.77 -12.45 -16.47
C ASP A 118 -5.46 -11.12 -16.09
N ARG A 119 -5.42 -10.73 -14.79
CA ARG A 119 -5.95 -9.45 -14.28
C ARG A 119 -4.88 -8.37 -14.11
N GLY A 120 -3.65 -8.63 -14.54
CA GLY A 120 -2.52 -7.72 -14.44
C GLY A 120 -1.45 -8.15 -13.45
N HIS A 121 -0.49 -7.26 -13.21
CA HIS A 121 0.63 -7.52 -12.32
C HIS A 121 0.25 -7.27 -10.87
N LEU A 122 0.73 -8.12 -9.98
CA LEU A 122 0.51 -8.09 -8.55
C LEU A 122 1.83 -8.10 -7.79
N ARG A 123 1.83 -7.47 -6.63
CA ARG A 123 2.87 -7.63 -5.61
C ARG A 123 2.28 -8.36 -4.42
N MET A 124 3.01 -9.35 -3.93
CA MET A 124 2.62 -10.12 -2.75
C MET A 124 3.77 -10.13 -1.75
N ILE A 125 3.46 -9.95 -0.48
CA ILE A 125 4.41 -10.16 0.62
C ILE A 125 4.06 -11.47 1.31
N CYS A 126 5.03 -12.37 1.44
CA CYS A 126 4.88 -13.61 2.18
C CYS A 126 6.09 -13.87 3.07
N ASP A 127 6.02 -14.93 3.89
CA ASP A 127 7.14 -15.32 4.75
C ASP A 127 8.39 -15.64 3.91
N GLY A 128 9.55 -15.15 4.35
CA GLY A 128 10.83 -15.32 3.64
C GLY A 128 11.31 -16.78 3.51
N ARG A 129 10.70 -17.70 4.25
CA ARG A 129 11.00 -19.14 4.23
C ARG A 129 10.07 -19.93 3.31
N THR A 130 9.04 -19.28 2.76
CA THR A 130 8.07 -19.95 1.90
C THR A 130 8.75 -20.41 0.61
N GLU A 131 8.78 -21.71 0.38
CA GLU A 131 9.20 -22.27 -0.90
C GLU A 131 8.06 -22.14 -1.91
N LEU A 132 8.38 -21.62 -3.09
CA LEU A 132 7.40 -21.32 -4.10
C LEU A 132 7.82 -21.90 -5.45
N SER A 133 6.86 -22.46 -6.17
CA SER A 133 7.01 -22.78 -7.60
C SER A 133 6.93 -21.50 -8.43
N ASP A 134 7.23 -21.61 -9.72
CA ASP A 134 7.10 -20.50 -10.68
C ASP A 134 5.64 -20.18 -11.02
N HIS A 135 4.71 -21.09 -10.71
CA HIS A 135 3.28 -20.93 -10.84
C HIS A 135 2.63 -21.15 -9.48
N ILE A 136 1.87 -20.17 -9.05
CA ILE A 136 1.14 -20.18 -7.77
C ILE A 136 -0.27 -19.66 -8.01
N SER A 137 -1.17 -19.94 -7.08
CA SER A 137 -2.47 -19.26 -7.04
C SER A 137 -2.53 -18.39 -5.80
N VAL A 138 -3.17 -17.22 -5.90
CA VAL A 138 -3.35 -16.28 -4.81
C VAL A 138 -4.82 -15.97 -4.57
N SER A 139 -5.16 -15.76 -3.31
CA SER A 139 -6.50 -15.36 -2.89
C SER A 139 -6.43 -14.25 -1.87
N TRP A 140 -7.57 -13.66 -1.57
CA TRP A 140 -7.78 -12.68 -0.51
C TRP A 140 -9.22 -12.76 -0.04
N THR A 141 -9.53 -12.14 1.09
CA THR A 141 -10.89 -12.07 1.62
C THR A 141 -11.58 -10.77 1.21
N ASP A 142 -12.90 -10.80 1.02
CA ASP A 142 -13.68 -9.64 0.54
C ASP A 142 -13.57 -8.42 1.45
N ASP A 143 -13.39 -8.62 2.76
CA ASP A 143 -13.20 -7.54 3.73
C ASP A 143 -11.88 -6.76 3.54
N ARG A 144 -10.96 -7.29 2.74
CA ARG A 144 -9.69 -6.65 2.37
C ARG A 144 -9.73 -5.91 1.04
N GLU A 145 -10.86 -5.99 0.33
CA GLU A 145 -11.05 -5.28 -0.93
C GLU A 145 -11.32 -3.80 -0.74
N HIS A 146 -10.67 -3.01 -1.56
CA HIS A 146 -11.00 -1.60 -1.79
C HIS A 146 -11.54 -1.47 -3.21
N ARG A 147 -12.67 -0.81 -3.37
CA ARG A 147 -13.28 -0.65 -4.69
C ARG A 147 -13.18 0.80 -5.15
N PHE A 148 -12.76 0.98 -6.40
CA PHE A 148 -12.58 2.28 -7.02
C PHE A 148 -13.21 2.31 -8.40
N SER A 149 -13.74 3.47 -8.77
CA SER A 149 -14.17 3.72 -10.16
C SER A 149 -12.96 3.75 -11.08
N LYS A 150 -12.98 2.96 -12.15
CA LYS A 150 -11.91 2.94 -13.16
C LYS A 150 -11.79 4.30 -13.89
N THR A 151 -12.92 5.01 -14.05
CA THR A 151 -12.97 6.29 -14.77
C THR A 151 -12.47 7.45 -13.92
N SER A 152 -12.93 7.57 -12.66
CA SER A 152 -12.57 8.71 -11.79
C SER A 152 -11.42 8.41 -10.85
N GLY A 153 -11.10 7.13 -10.63
CA GLY A 153 -10.16 6.69 -9.60
C GLY A 153 -10.68 6.88 -8.16
N GLN A 154 -11.88 7.38 -7.97
CA GLN A 154 -12.45 7.61 -6.65
C GLN A 154 -12.98 6.30 -6.05
N ARG A 155 -12.95 6.21 -4.72
CA ARG A 155 -13.52 5.07 -3.99
C ARG A 155 -15.03 5.01 -4.21
N CYS A 156 -15.55 3.79 -4.45
CA CYS A 156 -16.98 3.49 -4.54
C CYS A 156 -17.56 3.14 -3.17
#